data_dc7c54411bc48f80f71431cd212d39a6
#
_entry.id   dc7c54411bc48f80f71431cd212d39a6
#
_cell.length_a   1.000
_cell.length_b   1.000
_cell.length_c   1.000
_cell.angle_alpha   90.00
_cell.angle_beta   90.00
_cell.angle_gamma   90.00
#
_symmetry.space_group_name_H-M   'P 1'
#
loop_
_entity.id
_entity.type
_entity.pdbx_description
1 polymer ?
#
loop_
_entity_poly.entity_id
_entity_poly.type
_entity_poly.pdbx_seq_one_letter_code
_entity_poly.pdbx_strand_id
1 'polypeptide(L)'
;MFINHKHKFIFIHIPKNAGTSIRNSFDIQGYDKRVVRKPYPHNSCSEIKTYCGDLTWETFYKFAVVRNPYDRIVSYYHFHKSPQYRFPALANKYTFSDWLKRGMEDNIKRTQSDYLDIKINQIGKFETLQKDFDLFCNLINIPSYTLPKYNVSKHEHWETYYSDEDKKIVYGIFQEDFDRFGFAI
;
A
#
# COMPACT_ATOMS: atom_id res chain seq x y z
N MET A 1 -1.98 7.07 -6.44
CA MET A 1 -3.37 6.74 -6.77
C MET A 1 -3.54 6.54 -8.28
N PHE A 2 -4.62 5.90 -8.68
CA PHE A 2 -4.99 5.67 -10.08
C PHE A 2 -6.50 5.89 -10.22
N ILE A 3 -6.93 6.77 -11.13
CA ILE A 3 -8.34 7.05 -11.42
C ILE A 3 -8.60 6.66 -12.87
N ASN A 4 -9.55 5.76 -13.09
CA ASN A 4 -9.96 5.33 -14.41
C ASN A 4 -11.38 5.79 -14.71
N HIS A 5 -11.51 6.77 -15.59
CA HIS A 5 -12.81 7.34 -15.95
C HIS A 5 -13.64 6.43 -16.87
N LYS A 6 -12.99 5.60 -17.70
CA LYS A 6 -13.66 4.68 -18.60
C LYS A 6 -14.40 3.58 -17.83
N HIS A 7 -13.74 3.00 -16.82
CA HIS A 7 -14.29 1.92 -16.01
C HIS A 7 -14.77 2.38 -14.63
N LYS A 8 -14.78 3.69 -14.37
CA LYS A 8 -15.34 4.34 -13.18
C LYS A 8 -14.80 3.74 -11.86
N PHE A 9 -13.48 3.65 -11.71
CA PHE A 9 -12.87 3.22 -10.46
C PHE A 9 -11.70 4.09 -10.01
N ILE A 10 -11.42 4.03 -8.73
CA ILE A 10 -10.29 4.68 -8.06
C ILE A 10 -9.50 3.63 -7.29
N PHE A 11 -8.21 3.49 -7.58
CA PHE A 11 -7.28 2.70 -6.77
C PHE A 11 -6.50 3.60 -5.83
N ILE A 12 -6.69 3.41 -4.52
CA ILE A 12 -5.97 4.11 -3.47
C ILE A 12 -4.64 3.38 -3.25
N HIS A 13 -3.54 4.00 -3.65
CA HIS A 13 -2.22 3.39 -3.59
C HIS A 13 -1.54 3.65 -2.25
N ILE A 14 -1.70 2.75 -1.31
CA ILE A 14 -0.95 2.74 -0.04
C ILE A 14 0.46 2.22 -0.29
N PRO A 15 1.53 2.89 0.20
CA PRO A 15 2.91 2.45 -0.02
C PRO A 15 3.18 1.04 0.52
N LYS A 16 3.97 0.25 -0.23
CA LYS A 16 4.43 -1.10 0.11
C LYS A 16 3.36 -2.20 0.10
N ASN A 17 2.17 -1.91 -0.43
CA ASN A 17 1.02 -2.83 -0.52
C ASN A 17 0.74 -3.25 -1.98
N ALA A 18 1.76 -3.67 -2.72
CA ALA A 18 1.70 -4.14 -4.10
C ALA A 18 1.14 -3.15 -5.15
N GLY A 19 1.03 -1.85 -4.83
CA GLY A 19 0.44 -0.86 -5.73
C GLY A 19 1.12 -0.74 -7.09
N THR A 20 2.42 -1.06 -7.19
CA THR A 20 3.13 -1.10 -8.48
C THR A 20 2.65 -2.27 -9.34
N SER A 21 2.46 -3.46 -8.76
CA SER A 21 1.96 -4.63 -9.48
C SER A 21 0.55 -4.40 -9.99
N ILE A 22 -0.33 -3.85 -9.15
CA ILE A 22 -1.72 -3.51 -9.52
C ILE A 22 -1.75 -2.44 -10.62
N ARG A 23 -0.99 -1.36 -10.48
CA ARG A 23 -0.93 -0.30 -11.48
C ARG A 23 -0.43 -0.81 -12.83
N ASN A 24 0.65 -1.60 -12.83
CA ASN A 24 1.22 -2.12 -14.05
C ASN A 24 0.31 -3.15 -14.73
N SER A 25 -0.53 -3.89 -13.99
CA SER A 25 -1.53 -4.75 -14.61
C SER A 25 -2.53 -3.95 -15.43
N PHE A 26 -2.94 -2.77 -14.96
CA PHE A 26 -3.82 -1.87 -15.72
C PHE A 26 -3.09 -1.24 -16.92
N ASP A 27 -1.79 -0.90 -16.79
CA ASP A 27 -0.97 -0.36 -17.90
C ASP A 27 -0.83 -1.38 -19.04
N ILE A 28 -0.58 -2.66 -18.73
CA ILE A 28 -0.46 -3.76 -19.71
C ILE A 28 -1.77 -3.96 -20.48
N GLN A 29 -2.91 -3.73 -19.83
CA GLN A 29 -4.24 -3.88 -20.41
C GLN A 29 -4.68 -2.66 -21.25
N GLY A 30 -3.84 -1.66 -21.42
CA GLY A 30 -4.16 -0.47 -22.20
C GLY A 30 -5.22 0.44 -21.56
N TYR A 31 -5.46 0.29 -20.26
CA TYR A 31 -6.35 1.20 -19.55
C TYR A 31 -5.75 2.61 -19.51
N ASP A 32 -6.59 3.63 -19.71
CA ASP A 32 -6.19 5.03 -19.85
C ASP A 32 -5.27 5.47 -18.69
N LYS A 33 -4.09 5.96 -19.06
CA LYS A 33 -2.97 6.30 -18.16
C LYS A 33 -3.15 7.60 -17.38
N ARG A 34 -4.34 8.03 -17.06
CA ARG A 34 -4.50 9.18 -16.16
C ARG A 34 -4.08 8.82 -14.73
N VAL A 35 -2.80 8.43 -14.60
CA VAL A 35 -2.15 8.33 -13.29
C VAL A 35 -2.03 9.73 -12.74
N VAL A 36 -2.88 10.06 -11.82
CA VAL A 36 -2.75 11.33 -11.12
C VAL A 36 -1.54 11.25 -10.21
N ARG A 37 -0.44 11.90 -10.63
CA ARG A 37 0.82 11.96 -9.89
C ARG A 37 0.93 13.18 -8.97
N LYS A 38 -0.08 14.04 -8.95
CA LYS A 38 -0.02 15.28 -8.17
C LYS A 38 -1.14 15.31 -7.12
N PRO A 39 -0.86 15.85 -5.93
CA PRO A 39 0.45 16.36 -5.51
C PRO A 39 1.45 15.27 -5.17
N TYR A 40 1.03 14.04 -4.73
CA TYR A 40 1.91 12.92 -4.39
C TYR A 40 1.32 11.58 -4.86
N PRO A 41 2.15 10.56 -5.13
CA PRO A 41 1.67 9.24 -5.57
C PRO A 41 0.84 8.49 -4.51
N HIS A 42 0.92 8.91 -3.26
CA HIS A 42 0.30 8.27 -2.10
C HIS A 42 -0.57 9.27 -1.33
N ASN A 43 -1.80 9.45 -1.80
CA ASN A 43 -2.79 10.34 -1.20
C ASN A 43 -3.77 9.55 -0.32
N SER A 44 -4.32 10.20 0.74
CA SER A 44 -5.46 9.67 1.50
C SER A 44 -6.76 9.74 0.69
N CYS A 45 -7.78 9.06 1.17
CA CYS A 45 -9.10 9.11 0.52
C CYS A 45 -9.67 10.53 0.48
N SER A 46 -9.53 11.31 1.55
CA SER A 46 -9.98 12.72 1.60
C SER A 46 -9.23 13.60 0.59
N GLU A 47 -7.90 13.44 0.48
CA GLU A 47 -7.10 14.15 -0.52
C GLU A 47 -7.50 13.77 -1.95
N ILE A 48 -7.80 12.48 -2.21
CA ILE A 48 -8.25 12.01 -3.51
C ILE A 48 -9.64 12.56 -3.83
N LYS A 49 -10.56 12.56 -2.86
CA LYS A 49 -11.91 13.12 -3.00
C LYS A 49 -11.85 14.60 -3.36
N THR A 50 -11.05 15.38 -2.64
CA THR A 50 -10.82 16.80 -2.93
C THR A 50 -10.30 17.02 -4.36
N TYR A 51 -9.39 16.14 -4.80
CA TYR A 51 -8.79 16.23 -6.14
C TYR A 51 -9.78 15.88 -7.27
N CYS A 52 -10.53 14.77 -7.14
CA CYS A 52 -11.42 14.30 -8.22
C CYS A 52 -12.84 14.89 -8.18
N GLY A 53 -13.19 15.55 -7.10
CA GLY A 53 -14.52 16.11 -6.86
C GLY A 53 -15.56 15.10 -6.37
N ASP A 54 -16.59 15.61 -5.72
CA ASP A 54 -17.63 14.78 -5.07
C ASP A 54 -18.31 13.82 -6.05
N LEU A 55 -18.70 14.28 -7.23
CA LEU A 55 -19.39 13.44 -8.20
C LEU A 55 -18.56 12.21 -8.61
N THR A 56 -17.27 12.41 -8.90
CA THR A 56 -16.37 11.30 -9.25
C THR A 56 -16.18 10.35 -8.04
N TRP A 57 -15.97 10.93 -6.86
CA TRP A 57 -15.80 10.14 -5.65
C TRP A 57 -17.03 9.28 -5.33
N GLU A 58 -18.22 9.84 -5.35
CA GLU A 58 -19.45 9.12 -4.98
C GLU A 58 -19.84 8.04 -6.01
N THR A 59 -19.56 8.27 -7.30
CA THR A 59 -20.01 7.38 -8.37
C THR A 59 -18.99 6.30 -8.78
N PHE A 60 -17.69 6.49 -8.48
CA PHE A 60 -16.65 5.53 -8.86
C PHE A 60 -16.46 4.47 -7.78
N TYR A 61 -16.14 3.25 -8.20
CA TYR A 61 -15.78 2.17 -7.29
C TYR A 61 -14.38 2.39 -6.71
N LYS A 62 -14.23 2.36 -5.38
CA LYS A 62 -12.97 2.60 -4.67
C LYS A 62 -12.40 1.31 -4.12
N PHE A 63 -11.10 1.07 -4.38
CA PHE A 63 -10.38 -0.12 -3.98
C PHE A 63 -9.00 0.24 -3.39
N ALA A 64 -8.61 -0.44 -2.33
CA ALA A 64 -7.28 -0.36 -1.74
C ALA A 64 -6.80 -1.75 -1.32
N VAL A 65 -5.51 -1.90 -1.11
CA VAL A 65 -4.91 -3.09 -0.51
C VAL A 65 -4.18 -2.69 0.75
N VAL A 66 -4.42 -3.43 1.84
CA VAL A 66 -3.69 -3.35 3.11
C VAL A 66 -2.79 -4.56 3.28
N ARG A 67 -1.77 -4.46 4.13
CA ARG A 67 -0.78 -5.49 4.42
C ARG A 67 -0.53 -5.56 5.91
N ASN A 68 -0.18 -6.76 6.43
CA ASN A 68 0.25 -6.88 7.82
C ASN A 68 1.32 -5.82 8.13
N PRO A 69 1.15 -4.99 9.18
CA PRO A 69 2.08 -3.90 9.47
C PRO A 69 3.52 -4.38 9.67
N TYR A 70 3.75 -5.54 10.28
CA TYR A 70 5.08 -6.11 10.42
C TYR A 70 5.74 -6.36 9.05
N ASP A 71 5.02 -7.01 8.16
CA ASP A 71 5.52 -7.32 6.82
C ASP A 71 5.70 -6.04 5.97
N ARG A 72 4.82 -5.05 6.15
CA ARG A 72 4.94 -3.74 5.50
C ARG A 72 6.22 -3.02 5.91
N ILE A 73 6.58 -3.03 7.20
CA ILE A 73 7.79 -2.37 7.72
C ILE A 73 9.06 -3.06 7.23
N VAL A 74 9.12 -4.41 7.21
CA VAL A 74 10.23 -5.13 6.58
C VAL A 74 10.37 -4.75 5.11
N SER A 75 9.27 -4.64 4.38
CA SER A 75 9.28 -4.19 2.98
C SER A 75 9.82 -2.76 2.82
N TYR A 76 9.55 -1.84 3.76
CA TYR A 76 10.14 -0.49 3.75
C TYR A 76 11.64 -0.53 3.99
N TYR A 77 12.09 -1.27 5.01
CA TYR A 77 13.50 -1.41 5.33
C TYR A 77 14.32 -1.87 4.11
N HIS A 78 13.88 -2.94 3.45
CA HIS A 78 14.55 -3.46 2.25
C HIS A 78 14.45 -2.52 1.05
N PHE A 79 13.33 -1.82 0.90
CA PHE A 79 13.19 -0.81 -0.15
C PHE A 79 14.19 0.34 0.03
N HIS A 80 14.35 0.83 1.25
CA HIS A 80 15.32 1.89 1.55
C HIS A 80 16.78 1.46 1.36
N LYS A 81 17.08 0.16 1.48
CA LYS A 81 18.40 -0.43 1.17
C LYS A 81 18.60 -0.71 -0.32
N SER A 82 17.56 -0.62 -1.12
CA SER A 82 17.65 -0.95 -2.54
C SER A 82 18.27 0.20 -3.36
N PRO A 83 18.95 -0.09 -4.49
CA PRO A 83 19.45 0.93 -5.40
C PRO A 83 18.36 1.82 -6.02
N GLN A 84 17.10 1.41 -5.93
CA GLN A 84 15.95 2.15 -6.43
C GLN A 84 15.59 3.33 -5.52
N TYR A 85 16.00 3.29 -4.25
CA TYR A 85 15.80 4.38 -3.32
C TYR A 85 16.95 5.39 -3.45
N ARG A 86 16.63 6.58 -3.98
CA ARG A 86 17.63 7.58 -4.38
C ARG A 86 18.08 8.52 -3.27
N PHE A 87 17.53 8.40 -2.08
CA PHE A 87 17.85 9.26 -0.96
C PHE A 87 18.68 8.54 0.09
N PRO A 88 19.54 9.25 0.84
CA PRO A 88 20.20 8.66 2.01
C PRO A 88 19.17 8.12 2.98
N ALA A 89 19.24 6.82 3.30
CA ALA A 89 18.31 6.17 4.21
C ALA A 89 19.04 5.69 5.46
N LEU A 90 18.40 5.83 6.61
CA LEU A 90 18.89 5.29 7.89
C LEU A 90 19.05 3.77 7.82
N ALA A 91 18.19 3.08 7.10
CA ALA A 91 18.24 1.65 6.87
C ALA A 91 19.58 1.16 6.30
N ASN A 92 20.34 1.99 5.57
CA ASN A 92 21.66 1.63 5.06
C ASN A 92 22.75 1.61 6.14
N LYS A 93 22.51 2.28 7.27
CA LYS A 93 23.51 2.46 8.34
C LYS A 93 23.30 1.52 9.52
N TYR A 94 22.10 0.92 9.64
CA TYR A 94 21.68 0.23 10.84
C TYR A 94 21.14 -1.16 10.53
N THR A 95 21.19 -2.06 11.52
CA THR A 95 20.43 -3.31 11.53
C THR A 95 18.93 -2.97 11.54
N PHE A 96 18.08 -3.95 11.25
CA PHE A 96 16.62 -3.74 11.28
C PHE A 96 16.14 -3.26 12.66
N SER A 97 16.57 -3.92 13.74
CA SER A 97 16.19 -3.56 15.10
C SER A 97 16.69 -2.18 15.50
N ASP A 98 17.96 -1.84 15.19
CA ASP A 98 18.50 -0.50 15.48
C ASP A 98 17.76 0.60 14.71
N TRP A 99 17.39 0.32 13.46
CA TRP A 99 16.61 1.26 12.64
C TRP A 99 15.22 1.50 13.22
N LEU A 100 14.51 0.47 13.70
CA LEU A 100 13.23 0.60 14.39
C LEU A 100 13.37 1.43 15.68
N LYS A 101 14.35 1.11 16.54
CA LYS A 101 14.59 1.79 17.81
C LYS A 101 14.98 3.26 17.65
N ARG A 102 15.63 3.60 16.56
CA ARG A 102 15.96 5.00 16.22
C ARG A 102 14.78 5.79 15.65
N GLY A 103 13.63 5.14 15.47
CA GLY A 103 12.36 5.77 15.17
C GLY A 103 12.03 5.88 13.70
N MET A 104 12.64 5.12 12.80
CA MET A 104 12.34 5.12 11.35
C MET A 104 12.18 6.54 10.76
N GLU A 105 12.00 6.66 9.48
CA GLU A 105 11.65 7.93 8.83
C GLU A 105 10.15 8.24 9.01
N ASP A 106 9.79 9.48 9.26
CA ASP A 106 8.40 9.88 9.59
C ASP A 106 7.37 9.52 8.52
N ASN A 107 7.77 9.53 7.25
CA ASN A 107 6.90 9.12 6.15
C ASN A 107 6.51 7.62 6.19
N ILE A 108 7.24 6.80 6.95
CA ILE A 108 6.96 5.37 7.14
C ILE A 108 5.91 5.16 8.23
N LYS A 109 5.87 6.05 9.22
CA LYS A 109 4.97 5.98 10.38
C LYS A 109 3.50 6.26 10.02
N ARG A 110 3.22 6.81 8.84
CA ARG A 110 1.85 6.99 8.39
C ARG A 110 1.14 5.64 8.29
N THR A 111 0.05 5.49 9.03
CA THR A 111 -0.73 4.24 9.11
C THR A 111 -1.49 3.99 7.80
N GLN A 112 -1.95 2.78 7.59
CA GLN A 112 -2.81 2.47 6.44
C GLN A 112 -4.20 3.07 6.67
N SER A 113 -4.60 3.18 7.92
CA SER A 113 -5.83 3.85 8.36
C SER A 113 -5.83 5.34 7.99
N ASP A 114 -4.68 6.04 8.08
CA ASP A 114 -4.55 7.43 7.64
C ASP A 114 -4.77 7.63 6.13
N TYR A 115 -4.43 6.60 5.33
CA TYR A 115 -4.73 6.62 3.89
C TYR A 115 -6.21 6.35 3.62
N LEU A 116 -6.87 5.56 4.48
CA LEU A 116 -8.26 5.14 4.37
C LEU A 116 -9.17 5.90 5.35
N ASP A 117 -8.96 7.21 5.46
CA ASP A 117 -9.66 8.15 6.33
C ASP A 117 -11.15 8.35 5.97
N ILE A 118 -11.58 7.87 4.81
CA ILE A 118 -12.98 7.78 4.38
C ILE A 118 -13.29 6.34 4.00
N LYS A 119 -14.52 5.86 4.30
CA LYS A 119 -14.98 4.52 3.90
C LYS A 119 -14.96 4.37 2.37
N ILE A 120 -14.45 3.24 1.91
CA ILE A 120 -14.37 2.85 0.51
C ILE A 120 -15.13 1.55 0.23
N ASN A 121 -15.29 1.18 -1.05
CA ASN A 121 -16.09 0.02 -1.45
C ASN A 121 -15.42 -1.32 -1.10
N GLN A 122 -14.09 -1.43 -1.31
CA GLN A 122 -13.36 -2.67 -1.05
C GLN A 122 -11.96 -2.42 -0.50
N ILE A 123 -11.60 -3.19 0.53
CA ILE A 123 -10.24 -3.28 1.05
C ILE A 123 -9.79 -4.73 0.89
N GLY A 124 -8.82 -4.97 0.01
CA GLY A 124 -8.15 -6.26 -0.15
C GLY A 124 -6.95 -6.39 0.79
N LYS A 125 -6.46 -7.61 1.00
CA LYS A 125 -5.26 -7.90 1.78
C LYS A 125 -4.10 -8.33 0.87
N PHE A 126 -2.89 -7.93 1.19
CA PHE A 126 -1.69 -8.34 0.47
C PHE A 126 -1.50 -9.86 0.49
N GLU A 127 -1.88 -10.50 1.60
CA GLU A 127 -1.79 -11.94 1.83
C GLU A 127 -2.73 -12.75 0.89
N THR A 128 -3.80 -12.13 0.42
CA THR A 128 -4.78 -12.69 -0.53
C THR A 128 -4.88 -11.88 -1.82
N LEU A 129 -3.80 -11.18 -2.17
CA LEU A 129 -3.76 -10.13 -3.19
C LEU A 129 -4.44 -10.51 -4.52
N GLN A 130 -4.11 -11.67 -5.09
CA GLN A 130 -4.67 -12.09 -6.39
C GLN A 130 -6.17 -12.30 -6.29
N LYS A 131 -6.63 -13.01 -5.25
CA LYS A 131 -8.06 -13.27 -5.01
C LYS A 131 -8.85 -11.97 -4.85
N ASP A 132 -8.32 -11.03 -4.07
CA ASP A 132 -8.98 -9.74 -3.81
C ASP A 132 -8.98 -8.84 -5.05
N PHE A 133 -7.94 -8.92 -5.87
CA PHE A 133 -7.87 -8.24 -7.16
C PHE A 133 -8.86 -8.84 -8.18
N ASP A 134 -8.99 -10.15 -8.24
CA ASP A 134 -9.96 -10.83 -9.10
C ASP A 134 -11.40 -10.45 -8.73
N LEU A 135 -11.69 -10.40 -7.42
CA LEU A 135 -12.99 -9.92 -6.92
C LEU A 135 -13.26 -8.47 -7.33
N PHE A 136 -12.26 -7.59 -7.17
CA PHE A 136 -12.36 -6.19 -7.61
C PHE A 136 -12.67 -6.10 -9.11
N CYS A 137 -11.92 -6.80 -9.96
CA CYS A 137 -12.12 -6.80 -11.40
C CYS A 137 -13.54 -7.28 -11.78
N ASN A 138 -14.02 -8.32 -11.12
CA ASN A 138 -15.37 -8.85 -11.32
C ASN A 138 -16.44 -7.81 -10.95
N LEU A 139 -16.30 -7.13 -9.80
CA LEU A 139 -17.27 -6.15 -9.30
C LEU A 139 -17.39 -4.91 -10.19
N ILE A 140 -16.33 -4.55 -10.92
CA ILE A 140 -16.35 -3.44 -11.88
C ILE A 140 -16.47 -3.91 -13.34
N ASN A 141 -16.72 -5.19 -13.53
CA ASN A 141 -16.95 -5.82 -14.84
C ASN A 141 -15.79 -5.59 -15.84
N ILE A 142 -14.55 -5.86 -15.39
CA ILE A 142 -13.35 -5.86 -16.22
C ILE A 142 -12.64 -7.23 -16.15
N PRO A 143 -11.89 -7.64 -17.20
CA PRO A 143 -11.09 -8.86 -17.14
C PRO A 143 -10.07 -8.82 -15.99
N SER A 144 -9.95 -9.93 -15.25
CA SER A 144 -8.86 -10.12 -14.31
C SER A 144 -7.67 -10.79 -14.98
N TYR A 145 -6.47 -10.48 -14.47
CA TYR A 145 -5.21 -11.02 -14.96
C TYR A 145 -4.31 -11.38 -13.79
N THR A 146 -3.43 -12.35 -13.97
CA THR A 146 -2.40 -12.64 -12.97
C THR A 146 -1.53 -11.42 -12.73
N LEU A 147 -1.49 -10.95 -11.49
CA LEU A 147 -0.70 -9.80 -11.11
C LEU A 147 0.80 -10.08 -11.26
N PRO A 148 1.52 -9.25 -12.01
CA PRO A 148 2.95 -9.40 -12.13
C PRO A 148 3.64 -9.11 -10.80
N LYS A 149 4.67 -9.89 -10.47
CA LYS A 149 5.48 -9.71 -9.26
C LYS A 149 6.54 -8.62 -9.50
N TYR A 150 6.19 -7.35 -9.29
CA TYR A 150 7.13 -6.23 -9.35
C TYR A 150 7.66 -5.87 -7.97
N ASN A 151 8.92 -5.44 -7.93
CA ASN A 151 9.58 -4.93 -6.72
C ASN A 151 9.53 -5.90 -5.53
N VAL A 152 9.59 -7.20 -5.82
CA VAL A 152 9.74 -8.21 -4.76
C VAL A 152 11.15 -8.07 -4.21
N SER A 153 11.27 -7.52 -3.00
CA SER A 153 12.54 -7.55 -2.28
C SER A 153 12.86 -8.99 -1.91
N LYS A 154 14.07 -9.43 -2.23
CA LYS A 154 14.57 -10.73 -1.75
C LYS A 154 14.89 -10.59 -0.27
N HIS A 155 14.06 -11.08 0.58
CA HIS A 155 14.26 -11.12 2.03
C HIS A 155 13.56 -12.34 2.62
N GLU A 156 13.98 -12.74 3.80
CA GLU A 156 13.36 -13.80 4.57
C GLU A 156 11.93 -13.42 5.01
N HIS A 157 11.18 -14.38 5.53
CA HIS A 157 9.85 -14.11 6.07
C HIS A 157 9.92 -13.04 7.16
N TRP A 158 8.94 -12.14 7.22
CA TRP A 158 8.99 -10.97 8.12
C TRP A 158 9.20 -11.36 9.60
N GLU A 159 8.69 -12.48 10.05
CA GLU A 159 8.83 -12.95 11.44
C GLU A 159 10.29 -13.10 11.87
N THR A 160 11.19 -13.42 10.95
CA THR A 160 12.62 -13.61 11.27
C THR A 160 13.35 -12.32 11.61
N TYR A 161 12.74 -11.16 11.37
CA TYR A 161 13.35 -9.85 11.60
C TYR A 161 13.13 -9.31 13.01
N TYR A 162 12.08 -9.78 13.69
CA TYR A 162 11.55 -9.17 14.90
C TYR A 162 11.91 -9.92 16.17
N SER A 163 12.49 -9.21 17.13
CA SER A 163 12.40 -9.58 18.55
C SER A 163 11.02 -9.19 19.11
N ASP A 164 10.67 -9.70 20.29
CA ASP A 164 9.42 -9.31 20.98
C ASP A 164 9.38 -7.79 21.29
N GLU A 165 10.54 -7.19 21.56
CA GLU A 165 10.66 -5.75 21.77
C GLU A 165 10.40 -4.97 20.48
N ASP A 166 10.94 -5.42 19.34
CA ASP A 166 10.71 -4.80 18.04
C ASP A 166 9.25 -4.87 17.63
N LYS A 167 8.57 -6.00 17.91
CA LYS A 167 7.12 -6.14 17.68
C LYS A 167 6.32 -5.11 18.48
N LYS A 168 6.66 -4.89 19.77
CA LYS A 168 5.99 -3.88 20.60
C LYS A 168 6.14 -2.47 20.03
N ILE A 169 7.31 -2.13 19.48
CA ILE A 169 7.52 -0.82 18.84
C ILE A 169 6.58 -0.64 17.64
N VAL A 170 6.54 -1.62 16.74
CA VAL A 170 5.69 -1.54 15.54
C VAL A 170 4.21 -1.57 15.92
N TYR A 171 3.81 -2.43 16.85
CA TYR A 171 2.42 -2.47 17.34
C TYR A 171 2.00 -1.12 17.93
N GLY A 172 2.83 -0.49 18.76
CA GLY A 172 2.53 0.82 19.36
C GLY A 172 2.31 1.94 18.32
N ILE A 173 2.98 1.86 17.16
CA ILE A 173 2.83 2.86 16.09
C ILE A 173 1.60 2.54 15.21
N PHE A 174 1.34 1.26 14.93
CA PHE A 174 0.36 0.83 13.94
C PHE A 174 -0.84 0.08 14.56
N GLN A 175 -1.11 0.26 15.85
CA GLN A 175 -2.18 -0.45 16.57
C GLN A 175 -3.51 -0.33 15.83
N GLU A 176 -3.87 0.85 15.34
CA GLU A 176 -5.10 1.07 14.58
C GLU A 176 -5.18 0.20 13.32
N ASP A 177 -4.07 -0.03 12.61
CA ASP A 177 -4.04 -0.90 11.44
C ASP A 177 -4.26 -2.37 11.82
N PHE A 178 -3.70 -2.84 12.96
CA PHE A 178 -3.94 -4.20 13.45
C PHE A 178 -5.40 -4.41 13.81
N ASP A 179 -5.97 -3.50 14.59
CA ASP A 179 -7.34 -3.59 15.09
C ASP A 179 -8.36 -3.47 13.94
N ARG A 180 -8.19 -2.46 13.08
CA ARG A 180 -9.13 -2.15 12.01
C ARG A 180 -9.17 -3.19 10.90
N PHE A 181 -8.01 -3.76 10.54
CA PHE A 181 -7.91 -4.70 9.43
C PHE A 181 -7.80 -6.16 9.87
N GLY A 182 -7.83 -6.44 11.18
CA GLY A 182 -7.81 -7.78 11.76
C GLY A 182 -6.52 -8.55 11.43
N PHE A 183 -5.36 -7.91 11.61
CA PHE A 183 -4.07 -8.57 11.53
C PHE A 183 -3.70 -9.19 12.87
N ALA A 184 -3.04 -10.36 12.85
CA ALA A 184 -2.47 -10.96 14.06
C ALA A 184 -1.28 -10.13 14.59
N ILE A 185 -1.18 -10.05 15.93
CA ILE A 185 -0.13 -9.34 16.67
C ILE A 185 1.08 -10.28 16.88
#